data_3dfd3272a6fccf413445907875a8bfb7
#
_entry.id   3dfd3272a6fccf413445907875a8bfb7
#
_cell.length_a   1.000
_cell.length_b   1.000
_cell.length_c   1.000
_cell.angle_alpha   90.00
_cell.angle_beta   90.00
_cell.angle_gamma   90.00
#
_symmetry.space_group_name_H-M   'P 1'
#
loop_
_entity.id
_entity.type
_entity.pdbx_description
1 polymer ?
#
loop_
_entity_poly.entity_id
_entity_poly.type
_entity_poly.pdbx_seq_one_letter_code
_entity_poly.pdbx_strand_id
1 'polypeptide(L)'
;MASGGDNFLESLSSSVQRMHLMQIDSVQRWMEDLRLMAECECMYILQSKPISVDGDGLNELVITSQQDLPDSLQTLLKRAWTITTELSKIFYKLEINRWQHIHSTAVRMNCHIRSLINESNSYAHNASGEIQQFGKILIKKCTDLTTITESFAYDEDEATLASVKAEIVETLTSFSQSFSQMVELALTHEIKSLVSQLDTATDLYNIETAISSLIGLTQEGAHLCHIIAKEGGVTVLFKLCRQDAPCYLHVLALRALASICVVEEGINELEKVDGVLCLADLLTNQSNPEATRAEAAAVVSQITSPHLNFTQHLGSFLENMEDIVTALINLCKDASSSEVFLLASAALANITFFDSMACEILLQLNATKILIQACRDHRRVDTPYSKDQVVTILANMAVLDQCPSEMILENGVELLLEFLHERPPPGISTEGAALERVLQKSAVTLARLSREPSVTDVATSLNCIPRLIELCRSPSERNNSDSVLVACLAALRKLAASSPQCFEDSDYQQLIKPRLVDSFLLCSNMEESFV
;
A
#
# COMPACT_ATOMS: atom_id res chain seq x y z
N MET A 1 18.28 -43.68 -13.74
CA MET A 1 17.09 -43.10 -13.11
C MET A 1 17.51 -42.49 -11.77
N ALA A 2 18.04 -41.31 -11.82
CA ALA A 2 18.34 -40.49 -10.63
C ALA A 2 18.60 -39.05 -11.13
N SER A 3 17.56 -38.25 -11.36
CA SER A 3 17.73 -36.84 -11.70
C SER A 3 16.57 -35.95 -11.25
N GLY A 4 15.62 -36.47 -10.47
CA GLY A 4 14.49 -35.70 -9.96
C GLY A 4 14.64 -35.19 -8.53
N GLY A 5 15.61 -35.73 -7.77
CA GLY A 5 15.87 -35.32 -6.36
C GLY A 5 16.76 -34.09 -6.23
N ASP A 6 17.68 -33.91 -7.16
CA ASP A 6 18.67 -32.82 -7.10
C ASP A 6 18.05 -31.45 -7.38
N ASN A 7 17.07 -31.35 -8.28
CA ASN A 7 16.39 -30.08 -8.61
C ASN A 7 15.52 -29.52 -7.45
N PHE A 8 14.97 -30.40 -6.59
CA PHE A 8 14.18 -29.94 -5.45
C PHE A 8 15.07 -29.46 -4.30
N LEU A 9 16.20 -30.14 -4.08
CA LEU A 9 17.20 -29.74 -3.08
C LEU A 9 17.98 -28.49 -3.51
N GLU A 10 18.26 -28.31 -4.80
CA GLU A 10 18.82 -27.07 -5.33
C GLU A 10 17.84 -25.90 -5.24
N SER A 11 16.54 -26.14 -5.47
CA SER A 11 15.49 -25.13 -5.28
C SER A 11 15.33 -24.71 -3.81
N LEU A 12 15.40 -25.68 -2.87
CA LEU A 12 15.39 -25.40 -1.44
C LEU A 12 16.68 -24.71 -0.99
N SER A 13 17.84 -25.14 -1.49
CA SER A 13 19.14 -24.50 -1.20
C SER A 13 19.19 -23.07 -1.74
N SER A 14 18.68 -22.81 -2.95
CA SER A 14 18.59 -21.46 -3.51
C SER A 14 17.59 -20.58 -2.76
N SER A 15 16.49 -21.15 -2.23
CA SER A 15 15.54 -20.43 -1.39
C SER A 15 16.12 -20.10 -0.02
N VAL A 16 16.86 -21.02 0.59
CA VAL A 16 17.55 -20.79 1.87
C VAL A 16 18.73 -19.82 1.70
N GLN A 17 19.44 -19.88 0.58
CA GLN A 17 20.49 -18.91 0.24
C GLN A 17 19.93 -17.52 -0.07
N ARG A 18 18.77 -17.43 -0.73
CA ARG A 18 18.03 -16.15 -0.88
C ARG A 18 17.54 -15.63 0.46
N MET A 19 17.07 -16.49 1.37
CA MET A 19 16.70 -16.07 2.72
C MET A 19 17.91 -15.59 3.53
N HIS A 20 19.11 -16.18 3.35
CA HIS A 20 20.34 -15.73 4.00
C HIS A 20 20.90 -14.45 3.39
N LEU A 21 20.83 -14.26 2.06
CA LEU A 21 21.15 -13.00 1.40
C LEU A 21 20.16 -11.88 1.77
N MET A 22 18.89 -12.23 2.02
CA MET A 22 17.88 -11.29 2.53
C MET A 22 18.09 -10.90 4.01
N GLN A 23 18.86 -11.65 4.79
CA GLN A 23 19.24 -11.29 6.17
C GLN A 23 20.37 -10.25 6.24
N ILE A 24 21.17 -10.12 5.18
CA ILE A 24 22.30 -9.16 5.13
C ILE A 24 21.81 -7.74 4.84
N ASP A 25 20.60 -7.59 4.27
CA ASP A 25 20.00 -6.30 3.93
C ASP A 25 18.81 -5.95 4.86
N SER A 26 18.97 -6.27 6.14
CA SER A 26 17.89 -6.14 7.14
C SER A 26 17.37 -4.71 7.30
N VAL A 27 18.24 -3.70 7.17
CA VAL A 27 17.84 -2.29 7.32
C VAL A 27 17.08 -1.81 6.09
N GLN A 28 17.52 -2.17 4.89
CA GLN A 28 16.84 -1.79 3.65
C GLN A 28 15.47 -2.46 3.55
N ARG A 29 15.38 -3.74 3.93
CA ARG A 29 14.13 -4.48 4.01
C ARG A 29 13.17 -3.89 5.04
N TRP A 30 13.67 -3.47 6.20
CA TRP A 30 12.90 -2.76 7.20
C TRP A 30 12.37 -1.41 6.72
N MET A 31 13.19 -0.69 5.98
CA MET A 31 12.77 0.56 5.33
C MET A 31 11.65 0.33 4.32
N GLU A 32 11.73 -0.76 3.53
CA GLU A 32 10.68 -1.17 2.61
C GLU A 32 9.41 -1.59 3.34
N ASP A 33 9.52 -2.41 4.40
CA ASP A 33 8.37 -2.81 5.21
C ASP A 33 7.68 -1.61 5.89
N LEU A 34 8.45 -0.63 6.38
CA LEU A 34 7.93 0.60 6.97
C LEU A 34 7.23 1.49 5.94
N ARG A 35 7.73 1.54 4.70
CA ARG A 35 7.07 2.25 3.59
C ARG A 35 5.75 1.57 3.22
N LEU A 36 5.76 0.25 3.04
CA LEU A 36 4.54 -0.55 2.77
C LEU A 36 3.46 -0.33 3.83
N MET A 37 3.83 -0.30 5.10
CA MET A 37 2.89 -0.05 6.19
C MET A 37 2.28 1.36 6.11
N ALA A 38 3.08 2.40 5.83
CA ALA A 38 2.58 3.77 5.69
C ALA A 38 1.56 3.90 4.54
N GLU A 39 1.84 3.23 3.42
CA GLU A 39 0.92 3.21 2.27
C GLU A 39 -0.36 2.45 2.54
N CYS A 40 -0.27 1.27 3.16
CA CYS A 40 -1.45 0.52 3.59
C CYS A 40 -2.34 1.33 4.53
N GLU A 41 -1.76 2.15 5.41
CA GLU A 41 -2.51 3.01 6.32
C GLU A 41 -3.21 4.16 5.61
N CYS A 42 -2.54 4.83 4.67
CA CYS A 42 -3.17 5.84 3.81
C CYS A 42 -4.30 5.23 2.99
N MET A 43 -4.10 4.06 2.40
CA MET A 43 -5.13 3.34 1.64
C MET A 43 -6.29 2.88 2.54
N TYR A 44 -6.02 2.47 3.78
CA TYR A 44 -7.07 2.11 4.73
C TYR A 44 -7.96 3.31 5.07
N ILE A 45 -7.39 4.48 5.27
CA ILE A 45 -8.15 5.72 5.50
C ILE A 45 -8.97 6.10 4.27
N LEU A 46 -8.37 6.00 3.08
CA LEU A 46 -9.07 6.21 1.81
C LEU A 46 -10.28 5.28 1.61
N GLN A 47 -10.15 4.02 2.05
CA GLN A 47 -11.20 3.02 1.90
C GLN A 47 -12.26 3.08 3.00
N SER A 48 -11.96 3.69 4.16
CA SER A 48 -12.83 3.61 5.35
C SER A 48 -14.00 4.59 5.32
N LYS A 49 -13.84 5.84 4.85
CA LYS A 49 -14.93 6.83 4.73
C LYS A 49 -14.63 7.85 3.65
N PRO A 50 -15.61 8.22 2.82
CA PRO A 50 -15.48 9.41 1.97
C PRO A 50 -15.39 10.65 2.87
N ILE A 51 -14.54 11.60 2.46
CA ILE A 51 -14.47 12.91 3.11
C ILE A 51 -15.84 13.57 2.92
N SER A 52 -16.48 13.98 4.02
CA SER A 52 -17.81 14.58 3.96
C SER A 52 -17.76 15.87 3.15
N VAL A 53 -18.66 16.00 2.18
CA VAL A 53 -18.84 17.22 1.42
C VAL A 53 -19.75 18.13 2.24
N ASP A 54 -19.17 19.02 3.03
CA ASP A 54 -19.93 20.01 3.78
C ASP A 54 -20.61 20.99 2.80
N GLY A 55 -21.93 20.98 2.75
CA GLY A 55 -22.69 22.01 2.09
C GLY A 55 -24.03 21.64 1.48
N ASP A 56 -24.22 20.47 0.98
CA ASP A 56 -25.51 20.00 0.48
C ASP A 56 -25.98 18.83 1.32
N GLY A 57 -27.02 19.01 2.11
CA GLY A 57 -27.64 18.07 3.06
C GLY A 57 -27.88 16.64 2.58
N LEU A 58 -26.88 16.05 1.97
CA LEU A 58 -26.79 14.65 1.63
C LEU A 58 -26.34 13.90 2.88
N ASN A 59 -27.29 13.18 3.45
CA ASN A 59 -27.07 12.18 4.48
C ASN A 59 -25.79 11.41 4.21
N GLU A 60 -25.02 11.16 5.28
CA GLU A 60 -23.84 10.32 5.32
C GLU A 60 -23.86 9.23 4.24
N LEU A 61 -23.07 9.43 3.18
CA LEU A 61 -22.75 8.37 2.23
C LEU A 61 -21.93 7.32 3.00
N VAL A 62 -22.64 6.50 3.75
CA VAL A 62 -22.08 5.30 4.35
C VAL A 62 -21.84 4.35 3.18
N ILE A 63 -20.62 4.33 2.66
CA ILE A 63 -20.16 3.19 1.86
C ILE A 63 -20.08 2.03 2.85
N THR A 64 -21.21 1.33 3.00
CA THR A 64 -21.24 0.06 3.74
C THR A 64 -20.52 -0.96 2.86
N SER A 65 -19.35 -1.32 3.28
CA SER A 65 -18.32 -2.09 2.58
C SER A 65 -18.68 -3.51 2.12
N GLN A 66 -19.94 -3.89 1.99
CA GLN A 66 -20.34 -5.25 1.59
C GLN A 66 -21.64 -5.36 0.78
N GLN A 67 -22.31 -4.28 0.40
CA GLN A 67 -23.67 -4.41 -0.17
C GLN A 67 -23.84 -3.98 -1.63
N ASP A 68 -22.84 -3.40 -2.30
CA ASP A 68 -23.06 -2.73 -3.58
C ASP A 68 -22.51 -3.47 -4.82
N LEU A 69 -22.01 -4.70 -4.64
CA LEU A 69 -21.64 -5.53 -5.78
C LEU A 69 -22.88 -6.11 -6.46
N PRO A 70 -22.97 -6.09 -7.81
CA PRO A 70 -24.01 -6.80 -8.54
C PRO A 70 -24.10 -8.26 -8.10
N ASP A 71 -25.32 -8.78 -7.95
CA ASP A 71 -25.55 -10.15 -7.48
C ASP A 71 -24.78 -11.20 -8.30
N SER A 72 -24.61 -10.97 -9.61
CA SER A 72 -23.82 -11.83 -10.49
C SER A 72 -22.35 -11.90 -10.09
N LEU A 73 -21.71 -10.75 -9.83
CA LEU A 73 -20.31 -10.64 -9.41
C LEU A 73 -20.11 -11.22 -8.01
N GLN A 74 -20.96 -10.87 -7.07
CA GLN A 74 -20.90 -11.41 -5.70
C GLN A 74 -21.03 -12.95 -5.69
N THR A 75 -21.96 -13.48 -6.47
CA THR A 75 -22.15 -14.92 -6.59
C THR A 75 -20.94 -15.60 -7.23
N LEU A 76 -20.38 -15.00 -8.29
CA LEU A 76 -19.19 -15.50 -8.99
C LEU A 76 -17.97 -15.56 -8.04
N LEU A 77 -17.69 -14.48 -7.33
CA LEU A 77 -16.57 -14.40 -6.37
C LEU A 77 -16.74 -15.43 -5.24
N LYS A 78 -17.93 -15.51 -4.65
CA LYS A 78 -18.24 -16.47 -3.58
C LYS A 78 -18.07 -17.91 -4.03
N ARG A 79 -18.54 -18.26 -5.24
CA ARG A 79 -18.37 -19.59 -5.82
C ARG A 79 -16.91 -19.90 -6.12
N ALA A 80 -16.20 -18.95 -6.74
CA ALA A 80 -14.78 -19.11 -7.02
C ALA A 80 -13.98 -19.37 -5.73
N TRP A 81 -14.22 -18.60 -4.67
CA TRP A 81 -13.60 -18.81 -3.37
C TRP A 81 -13.91 -20.19 -2.77
N THR A 82 -15.18 -20.61 -2.83
CA THR A 82 -15.61 -21.93 -2.32
C THR A 82 -14.89 -23.06 -3.05
N ILE A 83 -14.81 -23.01 -4.39
CA ILE A 83 -14.13 -24.01 -5.22
C ILE A 83 -12.63 -24.05 -4.91
N THR A 84 -11.99 -22.88 -4.81
CA THR A 84 -10.56 -22.77 -4.44
C THR A 84 -10.31 -23.38 -3.06
N THR A 85 -11.21 -23.17 -2.11
CA THR A 85 -11.12 -23.76 -0.77
C THR A 85 -11.22 -25.28 -0.79
N GLU A 86 -12.17 -25.85 -1.57
CA GLU A 86 -12.29 -27.32 -1.71
C GLU A 86 -11.06 -27.89 -2.45
N LEU A 87 -10.53 -27.21 -3.46
CA LEU A 87 -9.31 -27.59 -4.15
C LEU A 87 -8.11 -27.66 -3.18
N SER A 88 -7.89 -26.62 -2.37
CA SER A 88 -6.84 -26.59 -1.35
C SER A 88 -6.98 -27.72 -0.33
N LYS A 89 -8.22 -28.06 0.06
CA LYS A 89 -8.49 -29.20 0.94
C LYS A 89 -8.11 -30.54 0.30
N ILE A 90 -8.29 -30.72 -1.02
CA ILE A 90 -7.86 -31.94 -1.71
C ILE A 90 -6.33 -32.04 -1.68
N PHE A 91 -5.60 -30.98 -2.04
CA PHE A 91 -4.14 -30.97 -1.99
C PHE A 91 -3.62 -31.32 -0.59
N TYR A 92 -4.16 -30.66 0.45
CA TYR A 92 -3.78 -30.96 1.83
C TYR A 92 -4.04 -32.41 2.22
N LYS A 93 -5.18 -32.99 1.82
CA LYS A 93 -5.51 -34.39 2.11
C LYS A 93 -4.61 -35.38 1.37
N LEU A 94 -4.17 -35.04 0.15
CA LEU A 94 -3.18 -35.79 -0.61
C LEU A 94 -1.82 -35.81 0.08
N GLU A 95 -1.38 -34.67 0.65
CA GLU A 95 -0.12 -34.56 1.38
C GLU A 95 -0.11 -35.48 2.62
N ILE A 96 -1.21 -35.50 3.38
CA ILE A 96 -1.33 -36.30 4.61
C ILE A 96 -1.89 -37.70 4.37
N ASN A 97 -2.01 -38.15 3.12
CA ASN A 97 -2.49 -39.46 2.69
C ASN A 97 -3.87 -39.88 3.28
N ARG A 98 -4.79 -38.91 3.45
CA ARG A 98 -6.17 -39.17 3.92
C ARG A 98 -7.14 -39.45 2.77
N TRP A 99 -6.96 -40.58 2.13
CA TRP A 99 -7.67 -41.00 0.92
C TRP A 99 -9.21 -41.02 1.03
N GLN A 100 -9.75 -41.48 2.13
CA GLN A 100 -11.19 -41.59 2.36
C GLN A 100 -11.96 -40.28 2.23
N HIS A 101 -11.23 -39.14 2.49
CA HIS A 101 -11.83 -37.81 2.43
C HIS A 101 -11.62 -37.09 1.10
N ILE A 102 -10.76 -37.61 0.22
CA ILE A 102 -10.46 -36.99 -1.07
C ILE A 102 -11.68 -37.11 -1.99
N HIS A 103 -12.23 -38.31 -2.14
CA HIS A 103 -13.42 -38.54 -2.98
C HIS A 103 -14.61 -37.67 -2.58
N SER A 104 -14.96 -37.64 -1.29
CA SER A 104 -16.07 -36.78 -0.82
C SER A 104 -15.85 -35.29 -1.09
N THR A 105 -14.60 -34.83 -1.07
CA THR A 105 -14.27 -33.43 -1.40
C THR A 105 -14.32 -33.19 -2.91
N ALA A 106 -13.85 -34.13 -3.73
CA ALA A 106 -13.96 -34.08 -5.19
C ALA A 106 -15.44 -34.03 -5.66
N VAL A 107 -16.32 -34.81 -5.02
CA VAL A 107 -17.78 -34.77 -5.30
C VAL A 107 -18.36 -33.39 -4.96
N ARG A 108 -18.02 -32.80 -3.79
CA ARG A 108 -18.48 -31.44 -3.43
C ARG A 108 -17.97 -30.41 -4.43
N MET A 109 -16.69 -30.45 -4.79
CA MET A 109 -16.11 -29.57 -5.79
C MET A 109 -16.86 -29.68 -7.13
N ASN A 110 -17.18 -30.89 -7.61
CA ASN A 110 -17.98 -31.12 -8.83
C ASN A 110 -19.36 -30.44 -8.72
N CYS A 111 -20.03 -30.54 -7.57
CA CYS A 111 -21.31 -29.88 -7.36
C CYS A 111 -21.17 -28.35 -7.44
N HIS A 112 -20.17 -27.79 -6.81
CA HIS A 112 -19.92 -26.32 -6.85
C HIS A 112 -19.58 -25.82 -8.26
N ILE A 113 -18.79 -26.58 -9.03
CA ILE A 113 -18.50 -26.26 -10.43
C ILE A 113 -19.75 -26.25 -11.29
N ARG A 114 -20.62 -27.26 -11.15
CA ARG A 114 -21.89 -27.31 -11.89
C ARG A 114 -22.78 -26.13 -11.54
N SER A 115 -22.86 -25.77 -10.26
CA SER A 115 -23.61 -24.57 -9.82
C SER A 115 -23.03 -23.30 -10.42
N LEU A 116 -21.69 -23.10 -10.37
CA LEU A 116 -21.04 -21.96 -10.97
C LEU A 116 -21.34 -21.82 -12.47
N ILE A 117 -21.23 -22.91 -13.23
CA ILE A 117 -21.51 -22.92 -14.68
C ILE A 117 -22.97 -22.60 -14.98
N ASN A 118 -23.92 -23.15 -14.20
CA ASN A 118 -25.34 -22.87 -14.37
C ASN A 118 -25.67 -21.42 -14.04
N GLU A 119 -25.11 -20.88 -12.95
CA GLU A 119 -25.28 -19.49 -12.56
C GLU A 119 -24.66 -18.53 -13.60
N SER A 120 -23.43 -18.79 -14.05
CA SER A 120 -22.78 -18.03 -15.11
C SER A 120 -23.57 -18.03 -16.42
N ASN A 121 -24.17 -19.16 -16.80
CA ASN A 121 -25.01 -19.23 -18.00
C ASN A 121 -26.36 -18.49 -17.82
N SER A 122 -26.88 -18.35 -16.61
CA SER A 122 -28.14 -17.63 -16.36
C SER A 122 -27.99 -16.11 -16.41
N TYR A 123 -26.86 -15.59 -15.97
CA TYR A 123 -26.58 -14.14 -16.01
C TYR A 123 -26.11 -13.66 -17.38
N ALA A 124 -25.41 -14.52 -18.12
CA ALA A 124 -24.85 -14.17 -19.41
C ALA A 124 -25.73 -14.67 -20.56
N HIS A 125 -26.81 -13.95 -20.89
CA HIS A 125 -27.59 -14.22 -22.11
C HIS A 125 -26.76 -14.18 -23.40
N ASN A 126 -25.54 -13.61 -23.32
CA ASN A 126 -24.52 -13.55 -24.38
C ASN A 126 -23.15 -14.07 -23.89
N ALA A 127 -23.13 -15.10 -23.00
CA ALA A 127 -21.86 -15.69 -22.58
C ALA A 127 -21.03 -16.06 -23.82
N SER A 128 -19.79 -15.57 -23.86
CA SER A 128 -18.89 -15.89 -24.96
C SER A 128 -18.80 -17.41 -25.10
N GLY A 129 -18.78 -17.93 -26.32
CA GLY A 129 -18.69 -19.38 -26.55
C GLY A 129 -17.49 -20.02 -25.83
N GLU A 130 -16.50 -19.21 -25.46
CA GLU A 130 -15.31 -19.58 -24.70
C GLU A 130 -15.64 -19.98 -23.25
N ILE A 131 -16.45 -19.20 -22.52
CA ILE A 131 -16.87 -19.53 -21.14
C ILE A 131 -17.62 -20.87 -21.13
N GLN A 132 -18.51 -21.10 -22.12
CA GLN A 132 -19.21 -22.37 -22.24
C GLN A 132 -18.27 -23.52 -22.56
N GLN A 133 -17.23 -23.29 -23.38
CA GLN A 133 -16.22 -24.29 -23.71
C GLN A 133 -15.42 -24.69 -22.48
N PHE A 134 -14.92 -23.71 -21.72
CA PHE A 134 -14.21 -23.96 -20.46
C PHE A 134 -15.10 -24.67 -19.44
N GLY A 135 -16.37 -24.29 -19.34
CA GLY A 135 -17.32 -24.97 -18.48
C GLY A 135 -17.47 -26.50 -18.81
N LYS A 136 -17.53 -26.86 -20.10
CA LYS A 136 -17.54 -28.26 -20.52
C LYS A 136 -16.26 -29.02 -20.16
N ILE A 137 -15.12 -28.38 -20.34
CA ILE A 137 -13.81 -28.93 -19.98
C ILE A 137 -13.72 -29.16 -18.46
N LEU A 138 -14.16 -28.20 -17.65
CA LEU A 138 -14.16 -28.33 -16.20
C LEU A 138 -15.08 -29.43 -15.69
N ILE A 139 -16.29 -29.56 -16.24
CA ILE A 139 -17.21 -30.65 -15.89
C ILE A 139 -16.57 -32.01 -16.20
N LYS A 140 -15.91 -32.15 -17.36
CA LYS A 140 -15.21 -33.37 -17.72
C LYS A 140 -14.11 -33.70 -16.72
N LYS A 141 -13.19 -32.72 -16.43
CA LYS A 141 -12.10 -32.92 -15.47
C LYS A 141 -12.59 -33.25 -14.05
N CYS A 142 -13.68 -32.62 -13.61
CA CYS A 142 -14.30 -32.99 -12.34
C CYS A 142 -14.87 -34.40 -12.32
N THR A 143 -15.44 -34.84 -13.44
CA THR A 143 -15.96 -36.21 -13.56
C THR A 143 -14.80 -37.20 -13.56
N ASP A 144 -13.74 -36.94 -14.32
CA ASP A 144 -12.54 -37.78 -14.34
C ASP A 144 -11.92 -37.88 -12.93
N LEU A 145 -11.80 -36.76 -12.22
CA LEU A 145 -11.28 -36.72 -10.84
C LEU A 145 -12.17 -37.53 -9.86
N THR A 146 -13.51 -37.43 -9.98
CA THR A 146 -14.41 -38.20 -9.11
C THR A 146 -14.30 -39.69 -9.39
N THR A 147 -14.16 -40.11 -10.67
CA THR A 147 -13.97 -41.50 -11.07
C THR A 147 -12.65 -42.07 -10.56
N ILE A 148 -11.53 -41.34 -10.72
CA ILE A 148 -10.22 -41.76 -10.21
C ILE A 148 -10.26 -41.92 -8.69
N THR A 149 -10.85 -40.97 -7.98
CA THR A 149 -10.91 -41.00 -6.51
C THR A 149 -11.89 -42.05 -5.97
N GLU A 150 -12.93 -42.40 -6.72
CA GLU A 150 -13.89 -43.45 -6.36
C GLU A 150 -13.26 -44.87 -6.48
N SER A 151 -12.59 -45.13 -7.60
CA SER A 151 -11.95 -46.42 -7.85
C SER A 151 -10.82 -46.73 -6.86
N PHE A 152 -10.21 -45.69 -6.28
CA PHE A 152 -9.04 -45.81 -5.42
C PHE A 152 -9.34 -45.90 -3.92
N ALA A 153 -10.53 -45.62 -3.46
CA ALA A 153 -10.88 -45.59 -2.03
C ALA A 153 -10.69 -46.95 -1.31
N TYR A 154 -10.34 -48.04 -2.04
CA TYR A 154 -10.33 -49.40 -1.55
C TYR A 154 -9.05 -50.22 -1.83
N ASP A 155 -7.99 -49.63 -2.42
CA ASP A 155 -6.79 -50.39 -2.79
C ASP A 155 -5.61 -50.11 -1.83
N GLU A 156 -4.84 -51.16 -1.50
CA GLU A 156 -3.86 -51.14 -0.40
C GLU A 156 -2.38 -51.16 -0.86
N ASP A 157 -2.04 -51.18 -2.16
CA ASP A 157 -0.68 -51.28 -2.65
C ASP A 157 0.02 -49.91 -2.78
N GLU A 158 1.18 -49.73 -2.08
CA GLU A 158 1.91 -48.47 -1.99
C GLU A 158 2.47 -47.96 -3.34
N ALA A 159 2.80 -48.86 -4.27
CA ALA A 159 3.29 -48.49 -5.60
C ALA A 159 2.15 -47.94 -6.49
N THR A 160 0.98 -48.57 -6.42
CA THR A 160 -0.25 -48.12 -7.07
C THR A 160 -0.68 -46.78 -6.48
N LEU A 161 -0.53 -46.60 -5.17
CA LEU A 161 -0.81 -45.37 -4.43
C LEU A 161 -0.03 -44.18 -4.98
N ALA A 162 1.27 -44.36 -5.21
CA ALA A 162 2.14 -43.30 -5.74
C ALA A 162 1.76 -42.90 -7.18
N SER A 163 1.38 -43.89 -8.02
CA SER A 163 0.95 -43.65 -9.41
C SER A 163 -0.36 -42.86 -9.45
N VAL A 164 -1.35 -43.26 -8.67
CA VAL A 164 -2.66 -42.59 -8.62
C VAL A 164 -2.56 -41.20 -7.99
N LYS A 165 -1.69 -41.04 -6.98
CA LYS A 165 -1.41 -39.70 -6.41
C LYS A 165 -0.88 -38.74 -7.49
N ALA A 166 0.04 -39.21 -8.34
CA ALA A 166 0.58 -38.42 -9.44
C ALA A 166 -0.51 -38.06 -10.45
N GLU A 167 -1.38 -39.00 -10.82
CA GLU A 167 -2.50 -38.77 -11.74
C GLU A 167 -3.52 -37.78 -11.18
N ILE A 168 -3.85 -37.86 -9.88
CA ILE A 168 -4.73 -36.91 -9.21
C ILE A 168 -4.10 -35.52 -9.20
N VAL A 169 -2.81 -35.39 -8.88
CA VAL A 169 -2.10 -34.10 -8.86
C VAL A 169 -2.06 -33.48 -10.26
N GLU A 170 -1.80 -34.25 -11.30
CA GLU A 170 -1.81 -33.78 -12.69
C GLU A 170 -3.23 -33.30 -13.09
N THR A 171 -4.25 -34.08 -12.77
CA THR A 171 -5.66 -33.73 -13.04
C THR A 171 -6.07 -32.45 -12.29
N LEU A 172 -5.70 -32.31 -11.02
CA LEU A 172 -5.97 -31.12 -10.21
C LEU A 172 -5.23 -29.87 -10.72
N THR A 173 -3.98 -30.02 -11.14
CA THR A 173 -3.20 -28.93 -11.71
C THR A 173 -3.82 -28.44 -13.02
N SER A 174 -4.16 -29.37 -13.90
CA SER A 174 -4.83 -29.07 -15.16
C SER A 174 -6.24 -28.50 -14.95
N PHE A 175 -6.96 -28.97 -13.92
CA PHE A 175 -8.24 -28.40 -13.50
C PHE A 175 -8.07 -26.97 -13.00
N SER A 176 -7.12 -26.73 -12.09
CA SER A 176 -6.84 -25.42 -11.50
C SER A 176 -6.56 -24.37 -12.58
N GLN A 177 -5.75 -24.69 -13.57
CA GLN A 177 -5.46 -23.82 -14.71
C GLN A 177 -6.74 -23.46 -15.50
N SER A 178 -7.54 -24.47 -15.86
CA SER A 178 -8.79 -24.24 -16.63
C SER A 178 -9.84 -23.50 -15.80
N PHE A 179 -9.86 -23.71 -14.49
CA PHE A 179 -10.74 -23.03 -13.57
C PHE A 179 -10.37 -21.54 -13.44
N SER A 180 -9.08 -21.22 -13.23
CA SER A 180 -8.59 -19.84 -13.18
C SER A 180 -8.91 -19.09 -14.47
N GLN A 181 -8.68 -19.70 -15.63
CA GLN A 181 -9.01 -19.09 -16.93
C GLN A 181 -10.51 -18.81 -17.09
N MET A 182 -11.38 -19.76 -16.69
CA MET A 182 -12.83 -19.56 -16.77
C MET A 182 -13.30 -18.43 -15.84
N VAL A 183 -12.79 -18.38 -14.59
CA VAL A 183 -13.15 -17.34 -13.63
C VAL A 183 -12.66 -15.97 -14.12
N GLU A 184 -11.43 -15.88 -14.63
CA GLU A 184 -10.87 -14.66 -15.20
C GLU A 184 -11.71 -14.13 -16.37
N LEU A 185 -12.10 -14.99 -17.31
CA LEU A 185 -12.99 -14.62 -18.42
C LEU A 185 -14.36 -14.15 -17.95
N ALA A 186 -14.93 -14.84 -16.96
CA ALA A 186 -16.24 -14.46 -16.41
C ALA A 186 -16.17 -13.11 -15.69
N LEU A 187 -15.14 -12.89 -14.87
CA LEU A 187 -14.90 -11.60 -14.19
C LEU A 187 -14.66 -10.48 -15.21
N THR A 188 -13.84 -10.72 -16.22
CA THR A 188 -13.58 -9.74 -17.29
C THR A 188 -14.88 -9.35 -18.00
N HIS A 189 -15.75 -10.32 -18.30
CA HIS A 189 -17.02 -10.05 -18.95
C HIS A 189 -17.96 -9.18 -18.09
N GLU A 190 -18.10 -9.50 -16.81
CA GLU A 190 -18.95 -8.76 -15.87
C GLU A 190 -18.40 -7.36 -15.60
N ILE A 191 -17.09 -7.22 -15.41
CA ILE A 191 -16.42 -5.92 -15.20
C ILE A 191 -16.56 -5.06 -16.45
N LYS A 192 -16.35 -5.62 -17.64
CA LYS A 192 -16.55 -4.89 -18.91
C LYS A 192 -17.99 -4.40 -19.07
N SER A 193 -18.97 -5.21 -18.70
CA SER A 193 -20.37 -4.80 -18.68
C SER A 193 -20.60 -3.64 -17.73
N LEU A 194 -20.03 -3.70 -16.51
CA LEU A 194 -20.15 -2.63 -15.51
C LEU A 194 -19.49 -1.32 -15.98
N VAL A 195 -18.28 -1.39 -16.54
CA VAL A 195 -17.57 -0.23 -17.11
C VAL A 195 -18.37 0.37 -18.28
N SER A 196 -18.95 -0.46 -19.14
CA SER A 196 -19.80 0.00 -20.26
C SER A 196 -21.10 0.64 -19.76
N GLN A 197 -21.68 0.13 -18.70
CA GLN A 197 -22.87 0.73 -18.04
C GLN A 197 -22.51 2.12 -17.48
N LEU A 198 -21.36 2.25 -16.82
CA LEU A 198 -20.87 3.53 -16.31
C LEU A 198 -20.65 4.55 -17.44
N ASP A 199 -20.04 4.14 -18.56
CA ASP A 199 -19.76 5.03 -19.71
C ASP A 199 -21.02 5.54 -20.39
N THR A 200 -22.11 4.75 -20.39
CA THR A 200 -23.38 5.08 -21.07
C THR A 200 -24.46 5.60 -20.12
N ALA A 201 -24.25 5.53 -18.81
CA ALA A 201 -25.23 5.98 -17.84
C ALA A 201 -25.47 7.50 -17.93
N THR A 202 -26.74 7.90 -17.89
CA THR A 202 -27.16 9.30 -17.84
C THR A 202 -27.85 9.67 -16.53
N ASP A 203 -28.25 8.68 -15.77
CA ASP A 203 -28.89 8.85 -14.47
C ASP A 203 -27.83 8.80 -13.35
N LEU A 204 -27.88 9.79 -12.45
CA LEU A 204 -26.91 9.95 -11.36
C LEU A 204 -26.87 8.73 -10.43
N TYR A 205 -28.03 8.12 -10.16
CA TYR A 205 -28.11 6.93 -9.31
C TYR A 205 -27.36 5.72 -9.93
N ASN A 206 -27.53 5.52 -11.24
CA ASN A 206 -26.84 4.43 -11.95
C ASN A 206 -25.33 4.67 -12.02
N ILE A 207 -24.90 5.93 -12.17
CA ILE A 207 -23.47 6.31 -12.14
C ILE A 207 -22.89 6.00 -10.76
N GLU A 208 -23.55 6.46 -9.70
CA GLU A 208 -23.11 6.24 -8.30
C GLU A 208 -23.01 4.75 -7.97
N THR A 209 -24.04 3.98 -8.30
CA THR A 209 -24.08 2.54 -8.07
C THR A 209 -22.96 1.82 -8.82
N ALA A 210 -22.69 2.18 -10.06
CA ALA A 210 -21.63 1.59 -10.85
C ALA A 210 -20.24 1.91 -10.27
N ILE A 211 -19.99 3.16 -9.84
CA ILE A 211 -18.72 3.54 -9.20
C ILE A 211 -18.55 2.81 -7.86
N SER A 212 -19.60 2.75 -7.04
CA SER A 212 -19.58 2.04 -5.76
C SER A 212 -19.27 0.56 -5.95
N SER A 213 -19.84 -0.06 -7.00
CA SER A 213 -19.52 -1.44 -7.37
C SER A 213 -18.05 -1.60 -7.79
N LEU A 214 -17.49 -0.65 -8.55
CA LEU A 214 -16.06 -0.66 -8.90
C LEU A 214 -15.18 -0.53 -7.65
N ILE A 215 -15.50 0.37 -6.72
CA ILE A 215 -14.79 0.51 -5.44
C ILE A 215 -14.84 -0.80 -4.64
N GLY A 216 -16.03 -1.42 -4.53
CA GLY A 216 -16.18 -2.71 -3.87
C GLY A 216 -15.30 -3.81 -4.49
N LEU A 217 -15.21 -3.86 -5.83
CA LEU A 217 -14.33 -4.81 -6.52
C LEU A 217 -12.85 -4.56 -6.25
N THR A 218 -12.40 -3.31 -6.16
CA THR A 218 -10.98 -3.01 -5.87
C THR A 218 -10.55 -3.49 -4.49
N GLN A 219 -11.48 -3.63 -3.54
CA GLN A 219 -11.19 -4.16 -2.19
C GLN A 219 -10.97 -5.68 -2.17
N GLU A 220 -11.48 -6.41 -3.18
CA GLU A 220 -11.31 -7.86 -3.27
C GLU A 220 -9.91 -8.30 -3.77
N GLY A 221 -9.09 -7.36 -4.26
CA GLY A 221 -7.68 -7.60 -4.56
C GLY A 221 -7.14 -6.94 -5.84
N ALA A 222 -5.83 -6.83 -5.90
CA ALA A 222 -5.09 -6.19 -6.99
C ALA A 222 -5.38 -6.80 -8.38
N HIS A 223 -5.71 -8.09 -8.45
CA HIS A 223 -6.07 -8.75 -9.70
C HIS A 223 -7.32 -8.13 -10.35
N LEU A 224 -8.32 -7.75 -9.54
CA LEU A 224 -9.51 -7.07 -10.06
C LEU A 224 -9.22 -5.64 -10.50
N CYS A 225 -8.33 -4.93 -9.79
CA CYS A 225 -7.84 -3.62 -10.23
C CYS A 225 -7.20 -3.69 -11.62
N HIS A 226 -6.40 -4.75 -11.89
CA HIS A 226 -5.81 -4.99 -13.19
C HIS A 226 -6.87 -5.19 -14.29
N ILE A 227 -7.91 -6.00 -14.04
CA ILE A 227 -9.00 -6.21 -15.00
C ILE A 227 -9.77 -4.91 -15.24
N ILE A 228 -10.11 -4.17 -14.18
CA ILE A 228 -10.84 -2.90 -14.30
C ILE A 228 -10.06 -1.90 -15.14
N ALA A 229 -8.74 -1.76 -14.90
CA ALA A 229 -7.87 -0.89 -15.67
C ALA A 229 -7.87 -1.30 -17.15
N LYS A 230 -7.62 -2.58 -17.44
CA LYS A 230 -7.56 -3.13 -18.79
C LYS A 230 -8.86 -2.97 -19.58
N GLU A 231 -10.02 -3.09 -18.93
CA GLU A 231 -11.33 -2.93 -19.56
C GLU A 231 -11.79 -1.46 -19.64
N GLY A 232 -10.91 -0.49 -19.38
CA GLY A 232 -11.14 0.93 -19.62
C GLY A 232 -11.77 1.68 -18.44
N GLY A 233 -11.78 1.10 -17.23
CA GLY A 233 -12.35 1.73 -16.04
C GLY A 233 -11.71 3.08 -15.72
N VAL A 234 -10.38 3.19 -15.85
CA VAL A 234 -9.64 4.45 -15.65
C VAL A 234 -10.10 5.54 -16.61
N THR A 235 -10.27 5.20 -17.90
CA THR A 235 -10.70 6.13 -18.95
C THR A 235 -12.09 6.71 -18.65
N VAL A 236 -13.03 5.86 -18.25
CA VAL A 236 -14.42 6.27 -17.98
C VAL A 236 -14.50 7.12 -16.72
N LEU A 237 -13.74 6.80 -15.67
CA LEU A 237 -13.69 7.57 -14.44
C LEU A 237 -13.08 8.97 -14.68
N PHE A 238 -11.99 9.11 -15.44
CA PHE A 238 -11.45 10.43 -15.80
C PHE A 238 -12.37 11.22 -16.73
N LYS A 239 -13.11 10.54 -17.62
CA LYS A 239 -14.14 11.20 -18.43
C LYS A 239 -15.20 11.85 -17.53
N LEU A 240 -15.62 11.16 -16.46
CA LEU A 240 -16.57 11.69 -15.48
C LEU A 240 -15.97 12.89 -14.71
N CYS A 241 -14.71 12.82 -14.29
CA CYS A 241 -14.03 13.93 -13.60
C CYS A 241 -13.91 15.20 -14.45
N ARG A 242 -13.92 15.08 -15.79
CA ARG A 242 -13.88 16.21 -16.74
C ARG A 242 -15.26 16.77 -17.08
N GLN A 243 -16.33 16.09 -16.70
CA GLN A 243 -17.70 16.54 -16.95
C GLN A 243 -18.18 17.44 -15.82
N ASP A 244 -19.17 18.29 -16.14
CA ASP A 244 -19.91 19.06 -15.13
C ASP A 244 -20.88 18.11 -14.40
N ALA A 245 -20.37 17.45 -13.39
CA ALA A 245 -21.09 16.48 -12.56
C ALA A 245 -21.13 16.95 -11.10
N PRO A 246 -22.10 16.46 -10.31
CA PRO A 246 -22.14 16.76 -8.87
C PRO A 246 -20.82 16.36 -8.18
N CYS A 247 -20.34 17.18 -7.26
CA CYS A 247 -19.07 17.04 -6.59
C CYS A 247 -18.88 15.64 -5.95
N TYR A 248 -19.91 15.07 -5.36
CA TYR A 248 -19.81 13.75 -4.73
C TYR A 248 -19.46 12.62 -5.73
N LEU A 249 -19.86 12.76 -7.01
CA LEU A 249 -19.47 11.80 -8.04
C LEU A 249 -17.99 11.95 -8.41
N HIS A 250 -17.44 13.17 -8.43
CA HIS A 250 -16.00 13.37 -8.60
C HIS A 250 -15.21 12.75 -7.44
N VAL A 251 -15.67 12.91 -6.21
CA VAL A 251 -15.07 12.29 -5.01
C VAL A 251 -15.05 10.77 -5.14
N LEU A 252 -16.17 10.14 -5.51
CA LEU A 252 -16.26 8.69 -5.70
C LEU A 252 -15.39 8.21 -6.86
N ALA A 253 -15.39 8.94 -7.99
CA ALA A 253 -14.57 8.59 -9.15
C ALA A 253 -13.07 8.65 -8.84
N LEU A 254 -12.61 9.70 -8.15
CA LEU A 254 -11.22 9.85 -7.74
C LEU A 254 -10.81 8.78 -6.72
N ARG A 255 -11.69 8.42 -5.80
CA ARG A 255 -11.47 7.31 -4.86
C ARG A 255 -11.33 5.97 -5.57
N ALA A 256 -12.19 5.68 -6.55
CA ALA A 256 -12.06 4.50 -7.40
C ALA A 256 -10.73 4.50 -8.17
N LEU A 257 -10.34 5.65 -8.73
CA LEU A 257 -9.05 5.81 -9.42
C LEU A 257 -7.85 5.54 -8.50
N ALA A 258 -7.84 6.09 -7.28
CA ALA A 258 -6.78 5.81 -6.30
C ALA A 258 -6.67 4.31 -6.00
N SER A 259 -7.80 3.62 -5.85
CA SER A 259 -7.81 2.18 -5.61
C SER A 259 -7.37 1.35 -6.82
N ILE A 260 -7.69 1.78 -8.05
CA ILE A 260 -7.29 1.07 -9.28
C ILE A 260 -5.80 1.29 -9.58
N CYS A 261 -5.26 2.49 -9.30
CA CYS A 261 -3.86 2.82 -9.53
C CYS A 261 -2.86 2.16 -8.56
N VAL A 262 -3.31 1.21 -7.75
CA VAL A 262 -2.43 0.31 -6.98
C VAL A 262 -1.68 -0.67 -7.87
N VAL A 263 -2.11 -0.85 -9.11
CA VAL A 263 -1.49 -1.74 -10.10
C VAL A 263 -0.88 -0.94 -11.27
N GLU A 264 0.19 -1.48 -11.85
CA GLU A 264 0.91 -0.89 -12.98
C GLU A 264 -0.01 -0.53 -14.15
N GLU A 265 -0.94 -1.43 -14.51
CA GLU A 265 -1.89 -1.20 -15.58
C GLU A 265 -2.77 0.02 -15.33
N GLY A 266 -3.19 0.25 -14.06
CA GLY A 266 -3.97 1.43 -13.69
C GLY A 266 -3.23 2.74 -13.94
N ILE A 267 -1.94 2.78 -13.64
CA ILE A 267 -1.09 3.95 -13.85
C ILE A 267 -0.80 4.15 -15.34
N ASN A 268 -0.52 3.06 -16.08
CA ASN A 268 -0.31 3.13 -17.52
C ASN A 268 -1.54 3.65 -18.27
N GLU A 269 -2.75 3.23 -17.86
CA GLU A 269 -3.99 3.75 -18.42
C GLU A 269 -4.25 5.21 -18.02
N LEU A 270 -3.90 5.62 -16.80
CA LEU A 270 -3.98 7.01 -16.35
C LEU A 270 -3.09 7.92 -17.21
N GLU A 271 -1.87 7.50 -17.51
CA GLU A 271 -0.95 8.27 -18.36
C GLU A 271 -1.49 8.42 -19.78
N LYS A 272 -2.06 7.36 -20.37
CA LYS A 272 -2.66 7.39 -21.73
C LYS A 272 -3.82 8.38 -21.87
N VAL A 273 -4.52 8.70 -20.79
CA VAL A 273 -5.69 9.61 -20.80
C VAL A 273 -5.34 11.01 -20.28
N ASP A 274 -4.08 11.38 -20.21
CA ASP A 274 -3.60 12.64 -19.63
C ASP A 274 -4.16 12.86 -18.20
N GLY A 275 -4.17 11.79 -17.41
CA GLY A 275 -4.74 11.78 -16.07
C GLY A 275 -4.01 12.72 -15.12
N VAL A 276 -2.69 12.83 -15.22
CA VAL A 276 -1.87 13.73 -14.38
C VAL A 276 -2.27 15.19 -14.60
N LEU A 277 -2.46 15.62 -15.86
CA LEU A 277 -2.93 16.97 -16.15
C LEU A 277 -4.31 17.22 -15.56
N CYS A 278 -5.23 16.27 -15.68
CA CYS A 278 -6.56 16.37 -15.06
C CYS A 278 -6.47 16.50 -13.53
N LEU A 279 -5.58 15.74 -12.88
CA LEU A 279 -5.35 15.83 -11.43
C LEU A 279 -4.77 17.21 -11.05
N ALA A 280 -3.82 17.75 -11.82
CA ALA A 280 -3.29 19.08 -11.62
C ALA A 280 -4.38 20.14 -11.73
N ASP A 281 -5.24 20.07 -12.74
CA ASP A 281 -6.38 20.98 -12.91
C ASP A 281 -7.36 20.89 -11.73
N LEU A 282 -7.67 19.69 -11.27
CA LEU A 282 -8.56 19.48 -10.12
C LEU A 282 -7.99 20.04 -8.82
N LEU A 283 -6.69 19.90 -8.59
CA LEU A 283 -5.99 20.39 -7.40
C LEU A 283 -5.83 21.92 -7.40
N THR A 284 -5.48 22.51 -8.53
CA THR A 284 -5.19 23.96 -8.64
C THR A 284 -6.45 24.81 -8.69
N ASN A 285 -7.55 24.28 -9.18
CA ASN A 285 -8.80 25.02 -9.28
C ASN A 285 -9.45 25.23 -7.90
N GLN A 286 -9.34 26.44 -7.37
CA GLN A 286 -9.88 26.84 -6.07
C GLN A 286 -11.42 26.77 -5.99
N SER A 287 -12.14 26.69 -7.13
CA SER A 287 -13.59 26.51 -7.14
C SER A 287 -14.02 25.08 -6.83
N ASN A 288 -13.09 24.11 -6.94
CA ASN A 288 -13.37 22.75 -6.55
C ASN A 288 -13.49 22.63 -5.03
N PRO A 289 -14.48 21.90 -4.51
CA PRO A 289 -14.59 21.60 -3.10
C PRO A 289 -13.33 20.94 -2.53
N GLU A 290 -13.06 21.16 -1.26
CA GLU A 290 -11.91 20.60 -0.56
C GLU A 290 -11.86 19.07 -0.67
N ALA A 291 -13.03 18.40 -0.55
CA ALA A 291 -13.13 16.95 -0.68
C ALA A 291 -12.64 16.44 -2.04
N THR A 292 -13.00 17.11 -3.14
CA THR A 292 -12.52 16.75 -4.49
C THR A 292 -11.00 16.92 -4.59
N ARG A 293 -10.46 18.02 -4.08
CA ARG A 293 -9.01 18.27 -4.09
C ARG A 293 -8.26 17.25 -3.22
N ALA A 294 -8.83 16.86 -2.08
CA ALA A 294 -8.25 15.84 -1.20
C ALA A 294 -8.22 14.45 -1.85
N GLU A 295 -9.29 14.03 -2.52
CA GLU A 295 -9.31 12.75 -3.25
C GLU A 295 -8.38 12.79 -4.49
N ALA A 296 -8.22 13.95 -5.15
CA ALA A 296 -7.22 14.11 -6.19
C ALA A 296 -5.79 13.98 -5.63
N ALA A 297 -5.52 14.55 -4.44
CA ALA A 297 -4.25 14.34 -3.72
C ALA A 297 -4.02 12.87 -3.38
N ALA A 298 -5.07 12.12 -3.05
CA ALA A 298 -4.99 10.69 -2.82
C ALA A 298 -4.55 9.91 -4.07
N VAL A 299 -5.10 10.24 -5.25
CA VAL A 299 -4.65 9.64 -6.51
C VAL A 299 -3.19 9.98 -6.77
N VAL A 300 -2.79 11.24 -6.56
CA VAL A 300 -1.37 11.66 -6.68
C VAL A 300 -0.48 10.87 -5.73
N SER A 301 -0.88 10.71 -4.44
CA SER A 301 -0.12 9.91 -3.48
C SER A 301 0.05 8.47 -3.95
N GLN A 302 -0.99 7.88 -4.53
CA GLN A 302 -0.95 6.51 -5.02
C GLN A 302 0.01 6.34 -6.20
N ILE A 303 -0.07 7.21 -7.22
CA ILE A 303 0.77 7.10 -8.42
C ILE A 303 2.22 7.50 -8.20
N THR A 304 2.52 8.25 -7.14
CA THR A 304 3.89 8.64 -6.73
C THR A 304 4.45 7.73 -5.63
N SER A 305 3.76 6.63 -5.31
CA SER A 305 4.20 5.70 -4.29
C SER A 305 5.59 5.12 -4.60
N PRO A 306 6.55 5.17 -3.66
CA PRO A 306 7.90 4.65 -3.86
C PRO A 306 7.97 3.13 -4.10
N HIS A 307 6.90 2.40 -3.77
CA HIS A 307 6.84 0.95 -4.00
C HIS A 307 6.51 0.57 -5.43
N LEU A 308 5.98 1.52 -6.20
CA LEU A 308 5.62 1.30 -7.57
C LEU A 308 6.83 1.63 -8.45
N ASN A 309 7.66 0.62 -8.76
CA ASN A 309 8.88 0.78 -9.57
C ASN A 309 8.67 1.46 -10.93
N PHE A 310 7.43 1.52 -11.40
CA PHE A 310 7.05 2.12 -12.67
C PHE A 310 6.68 3.61 -12.59
N THR A 311 6.56 4.19 -11.38
CA THR A 311 6.27 5.63 -11.21
C THR A 311 7.40 6.52 -11.73
N GLN A 312 8.61 5.98 -11.88
CA GLN A 312 9.77 6.72 -12.41
C GLN A 312 9.62 7.14 -13.88
N HIS A 313 8.59 6.65 -14.58
CA HIS A 313 8.36 6.92 -16.01
C HIS A 313 7.23 7.91 -16.28
N LEU A 314 6.64 8.53 -15.24
CA LEU A 314 5.58 9.54 -15.40
C LEU A 314 6.17 10.88 -15.92
N GLY A 315 6.44 10.96 -17.22
CA GLY A 315 6.96 12.18 -17.86
C GLY A 315 6.00 13.38 -17.67
N SER A 316 4.70 13.14 -17.84
CA SER A 316 3.66 14.16 -17.64
C SER A 316 3.59 14.69 -16.19
N PHE A 317 4.02 13.89 -15.22
CA PHE A 317 4.07 14.33 -13.82
C PHE A 317 5.13 15.41 -13.60
N LEU A 318 6.32 15.24 -14.17
CA LEU A 318 7.42 16.20 -14.05
C LEU A 318 7.05 17.57 -14.65
N GLU A 319 6.28 17.58 -15.73
CA GLU A 319 5.82 18.81 -16.38
C GLU A 319 4.82 19.60 -15.51
N ASN A 320 4.06 18.93 -14.66
CA ASN A 320 3.03 19.54 -13.81
C ASN A 320 3.43 19.59 -12.32
N MET A 321 4.67 19.22 -11.98
CA MET A 321 5.11 19.05 -10.59
C MET A 321 5.00 20.33 -9.77
N GLU A 322 5.39 21.47 -10.31
CA GLU A 322 5.35 22.77 -9.60
C GLU A 322 3.92 23.13 -9.20
N ASP A 323 2.95 22.98 -10.12
CA ASP A 323 1.55 23.26 -9.89
C ASP A 323 0.95 22.29 -8.85
N ILE A 324 1.26 20.99 -8.97
CA ILE A 324 0.80 19.95 -8.06
C ILE A 324 1.35 20.19 -6.65
N VAL A 325 2.66 20.40 -6.49
CA VAL A 325 3.31 20.64 -5.20
C VAL A 325 2.76 21.90 -4.54
N THR A 326 2.59 22.98 -5.33
CA THR A 326 2.01 24.23 -4.85
C THR A 326 0.57 24.05 -4.38
N ALA A 327 -0.25 23.32 -5.13
CA ALA A 327 -1.63 23.05 -4.74
C ALA A 327 -1.71 22.17 -3.48
N LEU A 328 -0.87 21.15 -3.37
CA LEU A 328 -0.83 20.23 -2.22
C LEU A 328 -0.41 20.94 -0.93
N ILE A 329 0.65 21.78 -0.96
CA ILE A 329 1.07 22.52 0.25
C ILE A 329 0.01 23.55 0.67
N ASN A 330 -0.68 24.18 -0.27
CA ASN A 330 -1.79 25.06 0.04
C ASN A 330 -2.98 24.27 0.62
N LEU A 331 -3.23 23.05 0.14
CA LEU A 331 -4.24 22.18 0.71
C LEU A 331 -3.89 21.77 2.14
N CYS A 332 -2.62 21.47 2.44
CA CYS A 332 -2.15 21.24 3.81
C CYS A 332 -2.35 22.47 4.71
N LYS A 333 -2.07 23.67 4.18
CA LYS A 333 -2.21 24.93 4.91
C LYS A 333 -3.65 25.23 5.28
N ASP A 334 -4.57 24.95 4.39
CA ASP A 334 -6.00 25.33 4.50
C ASP A 334 -6.89 24.15 4.94
N ALA A 335 -6.29 22.96 5.21
CA ALA A 335 -7.01 21.74 5.55
C ALA A 335 -8.00 21.95 6.70
N SER A 336 -9.26 21.57 6.48
CA SER A 336 -10.33 21.68 7.47
C SER A 336 -10.38 20.46 8.42
N SER A 337 -9.78 19.33 8.02
CA SER A 337 -9.73 18.08 8.78
C SER A 337 -8.37 17.39 8.70
N SER A 338 -8.16 16.43 9.60
CA SER A 338 -6.93 15.62 9.63
C SER A 338 -6.83 14.67 8.44
N GLU A 339 -7.96 14.20 7.90
CA GLU A 339 -7.98 13.35 6.71
C GLU A 339 -7.51 14.11 5.47
N VAL A 340 -7.98 15.33 5.26
CA VAL A 340 -7.54 16.20 4.15
C VAL A 340 -6.05 16.48 4.26
N PHE A 341 -5.59 16.85 5.47
CA PHE A 341 -4.17 17.09 5.72
C PHE A 341 -3.32 15.84 5.45
N LEU A 342 -3.78 14.67 5.92
CA LEU A 342 -3.05 13.42 5.73
C LEU A 342 -2.90 13.08 4.24
N LEU A 343 -3.97 13.17 3.44
CA LEU A 343 -3.91 12.86 2.02
C LEU A 343 -2.98 13.80 1.24
N ALA A 344 -3.06 15.09 1.53
CA ALA A 344 -2.19 16.09 0.89
C ALA A 344 -0.71 15.92 1.30
N SER A 345 -0.46 15.70 2.60
CA SER A 345 0.91 15.50 3.11
C SER A 345 1.50 14.17 2.66
N ALA A 346 0.70 13.09 2.51
CA ALA A 346 1.17 11.82 1.97
C ALA A 346 1.64 11.95 0.51
N ALA A 347 0.90 12.67 -0.31
CA ALA A 347 1.33 12.98 -1.68
C ALA A 347 2.66 13.75 -1.70
N LEU A 348 2.78 14.79 -0.86
CA LEU A 348 4.04 15.56 -0.75
C LEU A 348 5.21 14.72 -0.23
N ALA A 349 4.98 13.84 0.74
CA ALA A 349 6.01 12.95 1.27
C ALA A 349 6.57 12.03 0.17
N ASN A 350 5.70 11.47 -0.67
CA ASN A 350 6.10 10.63 -1.79
C ASN A 350 6.84 11.44 -2.86
N ILE A 351 6.32 12.61 -3.25
CA ILE A 351 6.92 13.46 -4.28
C ILE A 351 8.32 13.92 -3.84
N THR A 352 8.49 14.36 -2.59
CA THR A 352 9.79 14.81 -2.06
C THR A 352 10.82 13.69 -1.95
N PHE A 353 10.38 12.45 -1.83
CA PHE A 353 11.25 11.29 -1.91
C PHE A 353 11.67 10.98 -3.36
N PHE A 354 10.75 11.21 -4.29
CA PHE A 354 10.93 10.93 -5.72
C PHE A 354 11.85 11.94 -6.40
N ASP A 355 11.70 13.24 -6.10
CA ASP A 355 12.45 14.33 -6.77
C ASP A 355 12.84 15.45 -5.80
N SER A 356 14.13 15.82 -5.81
CA SER A 356 14.67 16.91 -4.99
C SER A 356 14.18 18.29 -5.40
N MET A 357 13.76 18.50 -6.65
CA MET A 357 13.17 19.76 -7.12
C MET A 357 11.90 20.10 -6.32
N ALA A 358 11.11 19.09 -5.95
CA ALA A 358 9.95 19.28 -5.08
C ALA A 358 10.33 19.89 -3.72
N CYS A 359 11.46 19.47 -3.16
CA CYS A 359 11.97 20.05 -1.90
C CYS A 359 12.35 21.54 -2.07
N GLU A 360 12.94 21.90 -3.21
CA GLU A 360 13.29 23.30 -3.51
C GLU A 360 12.03 24.17 -3.68
N ILE A 361 11.01 23.68 -4.38
CA ILE A 361 9.71 24.35 -4.52
C ILE A 361 9.07 24.55 -3.14
N LEU A 362 9.04 23.50 -2.31
CA LEU A 362 8.48 23.57 -0.95
C LEU A 362 9.20 24.60 -0.08
N LEU A 363 10.53 24.68 -0.19
CA LEU A 363 11.32 25.66 0.55
C LEU A 363 10.93 27.10 0.14
N GLN A 364 10.79 27.37 -1.16
CA GLN A 364 10.35 28.67 -1.68
C GLN A 364 8.94 29.06 -1.21
N LEU A 365 8.07 28.06 -0.98
CA LEU A 365 6.70 28.23 -0.50
C LEU A 365 6.58 28.30 1.03
N ASN A 366 7.70 28.37 1.76
CA ASN A 366 7.75 28.35 3.22
C ASN A 366 7.04 27.10 3.83
N ALA A 367 7.18 25.95 3.20
CA ALA A 367 6.51 24.72 3.63
C ALA A 367 6.93 24.30 5.04
N THR A 368 8.18 24.52 5.44
CA THR A 368 8.67 24.28 6.81
C THR A 368 7.78 24.93 7.84
N LYS A 369 7.45 26.21 7.65
CA LYS A 369 6.53 26.94 8.53
C LYS A 369 5.13 26.35 8.53
N ILE A 370 4.56 26.05 7.36
CA ILE A 370 3.21 25.52 7.20
C ILE A 370 3.09 24.18 7.95
N LEU A 371 4.05 23.29 7.74
CA LEU A 371 4.05 21.94 8.33
C LEU A 371 4.24 22.00 9.87
N ILE A 372 5.17 22.81 10.37
CA ILE A 372 5.39 22.97 11.80
C ILE A 372 4.14 23.57 12.48
N GLN A 373 3.52 24.58 11.87
CA GLN A 373 2.28 25.17 12.39
C GLN A 373 1.11 24.16 12.36
N ALA A 374 1.02 23.32 11.34
CA ALA A 374 0.00 22.28 11.28
C ALA A 374 0.15 21.26 12.44
N CYS A 375 1.38 20.89 12.81
CA CYS A 375 1.64 20.00 13.95
C CYS A 375 1.19 20.57 15.30
N ARG A 376 1.05 21.90 15.42
CA ARG A 376 0.53 22.56 16.62
C ARG A 376 -1.00 22.64 16.66
N ASP A 377 -1.67 22.32 15.55
CA ASP A 377 -3.12 22.29 15.43
C ASP A 377 -3.64 20.83 15.41
N HIS A 378 -4.14 20.38 16.56
CA HIS A 378 -4.70 19.02 16.71
C HIS A 378 -5.89 18.70 15.80
N ARG A 379 -6.44 19.66 15.09
CA ARG A 379 -7.49 19.39 14.11
C ARG A 379 -6.91 18.88 12.79
N ARG A 380 -5.65 19.20 12.52
CA ARG A 380 -4.92 18.83 11.28
C ARG A 380 -3.98 17.66 11.51
N VAL A 381 -3.24 17.69 12.61
CA VAL A 381 -2.26 16.64 12.95
C VAL A 381 -2.62 16.05 14.31
N ASP A 382 -3.50 15.06 14.29
CA ASP A 382 -4.07 14.39 15.46
C ASP A 382 -3.53 12.96 15.65
N THR A 383 -2.96 12.37 14.59
CA THR A 383 -2.52 10.97 14.57
C THR A 383 -1.02 10.83 14.32
N PRO A 384 -0.41 9.71 14.73
CA PRO A 384 0.96 9.37 14.35
C PRO A 384 1.18 9.32 12.83
N TYR A 385 0.14 8.98 12.06
CA TYR A 385 0.22 8.92 10.60
C TYR A 385 0.50 10.28 9.98
N SER A 386 -0.26 11.31 10.40
CA SER A 386 -0.05 12.68 9.91
C SER A 386 1.33 13.22 10.32
N LYS A 387 1.77 12.92 11.56
CA LYS A 387 3.13 13.27 12.02
C LYS A 387 4.22 12.60 11.20
N ASP A 388 4.03 11.32 10.85
CA ASP A 388 4.95 10.56 10.01
C ASP A 388 5.14 11.21 8.64
N GLN A 389 4.06 11.66 7.99
CA GLN A 389 4.16 12.37 6.71
C GLN A 389 4.92 13.69 6.85
N VAL A 390 4.61 14.49 7.88
CA VAL A 390 5.31 15.75 8.13
C VAL A 390 6.80 15.53 8.32
N VAL A 391 7.17 14.59 9.20
CA VAL A 391 8.60 14.32 9.46
C VAL A 391 9.30 13.76 8.22
N THR A 392 8.59 13.00 7.38
CA THR A 392 9.14 12.52 6.10
C THR A 392 9.48 13.68 5.17
N ILE A 393 8.56 14.63 4.99
CA ILE A 393 8.79 15.81 4.15
C ILE A 393 9.96 16.63 4.73
N LEU A 394 9.96 16.90 6.02
CA LEU A 394 11.03 17.65 6.67
C LEU A 394 12.38 16.94 6.57
N ALA A 395 12.42 15.62 6.68
CA ALA A 395 13.63 14.83 6.50
C ALA A 395 14.16 14.92 5.07
N ASN A 396 13.28 14.90 4.06
CA ASN A 396 13.67 15.04 2.66
C ASN A 396 14.15 16.47 2.36
N MET A 397 13.48 17.49 2.88
CA MET A 397 13.92 18.89 2.76
C MET A 397 15.23 19.18 3.50
N ALA A 398 15.53 18.42 4.57
CA ALA A 398 16.72 18.63 5.41
C ALA A 398 18.05 18.46 4.66
N VAL A 399 18.07 17.94 3.43
CA VAL A 399 19.27 17.87 2.58
C VAL A 399 19.64 19.24 1.98
N LEU A 400 18.69 20.18 1.87
CA LEU A 400 18.89 21.50 1.32
C LEU A 400 19.62 22.42 2.32
N ASP A 401 20.57 23.23 1.84
CA ASP A 401 21.41 24.07 2.71
C ASP A 401 20.65 25.17 3.45
N GLN A 402 19.51 25.61 2.96
CA GLN A 402 18.68 26.64 3.58
C GLN A 402 17.73 26.08 4.65
N CYS A 403 17.40 24.80 4.59
CA CYS A 403 16.45 24.16 5.50
C CYS A 403 16.83 24.29 6.99
N PRO A 404 18.09 24.08 7.41
CA PRO A 404 18.47 24.24 8.82
C PRO A 404 18.11 25.60 9.41
N SER A 405 18.32 26.69 8.66
CA SER A 405 18.00 28.05 9.11
C SER A 405 16.51 28.26 9.31
N GLU A 406 15.67 27.73 8.41
CA GLU A 406 14.22 27.79 8.54
C GLU A 406 13.72 26.94 9.71
N MET A 407 14.30 25.75 9.90
CA MET A 407 13.96 24.87 11.02
C MET A 407 14.25 25.54 12.38
N ILE A 408 15.32 26.31 12.50
CA ILE A 408 15.63 27.09 13.72
C ILE A 408 14.59 28.21 13.87
N LEU A 409 14.34 28.97 12.80
CA LEU A 409 13.45 30.14 12.82
C LEU A 409 12.01 29.76 13.25
N GLU A 410 11.51 28.63 12.79
CA GLU A 410 10.14 28.18 13.05
C GLU A 410 10.04 27.22 14.26
N ASN A 411 11.11 27.04 15.06
CA ASN A 411 11.21 26.11 16.19
C ASN A 411 10.99 24.62 15.78
N GLY A 412 11.43 24.24 14.60
CA GLY A 412 11.32 22.88 14.10
C GLY A 412 12.20 21.88 14.85
N VAL A 413 13.34 22.32 15.39
CA VAL A 413 14.21 21.47 16.24
C VAL A 413 13.48 21.07 17.54
N GLU A 414 12.72 22.01 18.13
CA GLU A 414 11.88 21.74 19.30
C GLU A 414 10.79 20.71 18.97
N LEU A 415 10.09 20.87 17.83
CA LEU A 415 9.09 19.91 17.36
C LEU A 415 9.67 18.50 17.17
N LEU A 416 10.85 18.37 16.56
CA LEU A 416 11.51 17.07 16.42
C LEU A 416 11.80 16.42 17.77
N LEU A 417 12.16 17.22 18.77
CA LEU A 417 12.39 16.75 20.14
C LEU A 417 11.09 16.35 20.84
N GLU A 418 10.00 17.09 20.64
CA GLU A 418 8.69 16.71 21.14
C GLU A 418 8.32 15.33 20.58
N PHE A 419 8.51 15.09 19.29
CA PHE A 419 8.28 13.78 18.67
C PHE A 419 9.20 12.69 19.24
N LEU A 420 10.46 12.96 19.49
CA LEU A 420 11.38 12.00 20.12
C LEU A 420 10.99 11.65 21.58
N HIS A 421 10.18 12.47 22.25
CA HIS A 421 9.67 12.18 23.60
C HIS A 421 8.37 11.36 23.57
N GLU A 422 7.74 11.19 22.44
CA GLU A 422 6.56 10.34 22.33
C GLU A 422 6.94 8.86 22.57
N ARG A 423 5.99 8.11 23.15
CA ARG A 423 6.20 6.70 23.50
C ARG A 423 5.25 5.82 22.72
N PRO A 424 5.75 4.91 21.88
CA PRO A 424 4.91 3.94 21.20
C PRO A 424 4.14 3.09 22.22
N PRO A 425 2.84 2.80 21.99
CA PRO A 425 2.12 1.86 22.81
C PRO A 425 2.79 0.49 22.75
N PRO A 426 2.86 -0.24 23.89
CA PRO A 426 3.52 -1.55 23.91
C PRO A 426 2.73 -2.55 23.05
N GLY A 427 3.46 -3.29 22.22
CA GLY A 427 2.90 -4.33 21.37
C GLY A 427 2.92 -3.98 19.89
N ILE A 428 2.35 -4.87 19.08
CA ILE A 428 2.25 -4.72 17.63
C ILE A 428 0.90 -4.05 17.32
N SER A 429 0.92 -2.77 17.03
CA SER A 429 -0.24 -2.02 16.56
C SER A 429 0.16 -1.12 15.40
N THR A 430 -0.77 -0.80 14.51
CA THR A 430 -0.53 0.08 13.36
C THR A 430 -0.12 1.48 13.81
N GLU A 431 -0.76 2.03 14.85
CA GLU A 431 -0.38 3.32 15.46
C GLU A 431 1.01 3.26 16.09
N GLY A 432 1.36 2.16 16.76
CA GLY A 432 2.69 1.94 17.33
C GLY A 432 3.76 1.96 16.24
N ALA A 433 3.53 1.29 15.13
CA ALA A 433 4.43 1.28 13.99
C ALA A 433 4.58 2.68 13.35
N ALA A 434 3.48 3.43 13.22
CA ALA A 434 3.54 4.81 12.73
C ALA A 434 4.37 5.71 13.67
N LEU A 435 4.20 5.57 14.98
CA LEU A 435 4.97 6.33 15.95
C LEU A 435 6.45 5.96 15.97
N GLU A 436 6.80 4.68 15.77
CA GLU A 436 8.18 4.25 15.58
C GLU A 436 8.82 4.93 14.37
N ARG A 437 8.09 5.08 13.25
CA ARG A 437 8.56 5.84 12.08
C ARG A 437 8.75 7.31 12.39
N VAL A 438 7.85 7.92 13.18
CA VAL A 438 8.01 9.31 13.64
C VAL A 438 9.30 9.47 14.45
N LEU A 439 9.59 8.58 15.40
CA LEU A 439 10.82 8.59 16.18
C LEU A 439 12.05 8.43 15.28
N GLN A 440 12.04 7.44 14.38
CA GLN A 440 13.14 7.19 13.45
C GLN A 440 13.43 8.40 12.58
N LYS A 441 12.40 8.91 11.88
CA LYS A 441 12.56 10.01 10.92
C LYS A 441 12.92 11.33 11.63
N SER A 442 12.43 11.55 12.86
CA SER A 442 12.84 12.71 13.67
C SER A 442 14.33 12.66 13.99
N ALA A 443 14.85 11.49 14.38
CA ALA A 443 16.29 11.32 14.60
C ALA A 443 17.10 11.48 13.31
N VAL A 444 16.64 10.97 12.18
CA VAL A 444 17.27 11.14 10.86
C VAL A 444 17.29 12.60 10.44
N THR A 445 16.16 13.30 10.59
CA THR A 445 16.06 14.74 10.28
C THR A 445 17.06 15.55 11.09
N LEU A 446 17.13 15.27 12.40
CA LEU A 446 18.09 15.92 13.29
C LEU A 446 19.54 15.63 12.87
N ALA A 447 19.85 14.37 12.49
CA ALA A 447 21.17 13.99 11.98
C ALA A 447 21.55 14.76 10.70
N ARG A 448 20.60 14.98 9.80
CA ARG A 448 20.81 15.74 8.56
C ARG A 448 21.00 17.23 8.82
N LEU A 449 20.21 17.80 9.71
CA LEU A 449 20.27 19.21 10.07
C LEU A 449 21.54 19.56 10.88
N SER A 450 22.10 18.61 11.65
CA SER A 450 23.26 18.82 12.52
C SER A 450 24.58 19.15 11.80
N ARG A 451 24.57 19.10 10.44
CA ARG A 451 25.70 19.67 9.66
C ARG A 451 25.87 21.18 9.91
N GLU A 452 24.80 21.85 10.29
CA GLU A 452 24.83 23.28 10.68
C GLU A 452 25.05 23.36 12.20
N PRO A 453 26.18 23.99 12.68
CA PRO A 453 26.49 24.03 14.10
C PRO A 453 25.42 24.71 14.96
N SER A 454 24.73 25.72 14.43
CA SER A 454 23.63 26.40 15.12
C SER A 454 22.48 25.48 15.49
N VAL A 455 22.18 24.48 14.66
CA VAL A 455 21.18 23.43 14.96
C VAL A 455 21.66 22.57 16.13
N THR A 456 22.94 22.22 16.16
CA THR A 456 23.50 21.39 17.25
C THR A 456 23.46 22.14 18.57
N ASP A 457 23.74 23.47 18.56
CA ASP A 457 23.65 24.31 19.76
C ASP A 457 22.22 24.38 20.30
N VAL A 458 21.22 24.57 19.42
CA VAL A 458 19.81 24.56 19.80
C VAL A 458 19.40 23.19 20.33
N ALA A 459 19.73 22.09 19.62
CA ALA A 459 19.41 20.74 20.04
C ALA A 459 20.02 20.39 21.41
N THR A 460 21.24 20.84 21.67
CA THR A 460 21.91 20.63 22.96
C THR A 460 21.24 21.42 24.07
N SER A 461 20.87 22.69 23.81
CA SER A 461 20.16 23.53 24.79
C SER A 461 18.79 22.94 25.18
N LEU A 462 18.19 22.18 24.29
CA LEU A 462 16.91 21.45 24.49
C LEU A 462 17.08 20.03 25.08
N ASN A 463 18.29 19.67 25.53
CA ASN A 463 18.59 18.34 26.11
C ASN A 463 18.33 17.15 25.13
N CYS A 464 18.60 17.32 23.85
CA CYS A 464 18.43 16.28 22.84
C CYS A 464 19.33 15.05 23.08
N ILE A 465 20.60 15.28 23.44
CA ILE A 465 21.60 14.21 23.62
C ILE A 465 21.18 13.19 24.67
N PRO A 466 20.77 13.58 25.91
CA PRO A 466 20.26 12.63 26.90
C PRO A 466 19.07 11.80 26.40
N ARG A 467 18.14 12.41 25.64
CA ARG A 467 16.97 11.68 25.12
C ARG A 467 17.35 10.67 24.04
N LEU A 468 18.23 11.01 23.12
CA LEU A 468 18.74 10.06 22.13
C LEU A 468 19.48 8.87 22.78
N ILE A 469 20.28 9.14 23.83
CA ILE A 469 20.95 8.08 24.60
C ILE A 469 19.94 7.19 25.31
N GLU A 470 18.88 7.76 25.90
CA GLU A 470 17.80 6.98 26.52
C GLU A 470 17.12 6.07 25.53
N LEU A 471 16.78 6.55 24.33
CA LEU A 471 16.21 5.74 23.24
C LEU A 471 17.15 4.61 22.81
N CYS A 472 18.46 4.85 22.77
CA CYS A 472 19.44 3.80 22.48
C CYS A 472 19.50 2.74 23.56
N ARG A 473 19.45 3.11 24.85
CA ARG A 473 19.66 2.22 25.99
C ARG A 473 18.41 1.44 26.41
N SER A 474 17.24 2.03 26.21
CA SER A 474 15.97 1.50 26.72
C SER A 474 15.09 0.98 25.57
N PRO A 475 15.12 -0.32 25.28
CA PRO A 475 14.31 -0.90 24.20
C PRO A 475 12.82 -0.62 24.34
N SER A 476 12.30 -0.51 25.57
CA SER A 476 10.90 -0.19 25.83
C SER A 476 10.48 1.22 25.37
N GLU A 477 11.40 2.18 25.39
CA GLU A 477 11.11 3.56 24.93
C GLU A 477 10.92 3.66 23.42
N ARG A 478 11.42 2.68 22.67
CA ARG A 478 11.34 2.59 21.21
C ARG A 478 10.59 1.34 20.73
N ASN A 479 9.80 0.71 21.57
CA ASN A 479 9.05 -0.53 21.27
C ASN A 479 9.92 -1.65 20.66
N ASN A 480 11.16 -1.79 21.13
CA ASN A 480 12.18 -2.71 20.61
C ASN A 480 12.59 -2.47 19.13
N SER A 481 12.23 -1.35 18.54
CA SER A 481 12.55 -1.01 17.16
C SER A 481 14.06 -0.76 16.99
N ASP A 482 14.71 -1.60 16.18
CA ASP A 482 16.13 -1.43 15.87
C ASP A 482 16.36 -0.31 14.83
N SER A 483 15.36 0.02 13.99
CA SER A 483 15.42 1.15 13.07
C SER A 483 15.54 2.48 13.82
N VAL A 484 14.78 2.65 14.91
CA VAL A 484 14.90 3.82 15.79
C VAL A 484 16.28 3.85 16.47
N LEU A 485 16.79 2.70 16.93
CA LEU A 485 18.12 2.62 17.53
C LEU A 485 19.19 3.09 16.56
N VAL A 486 19.18 2.60 15.32
CA VAL A 486 20.14 2.95 14.28
C VAL A 486 20.08 4.45 13.96
N ALA A 487 18.88 5.02 13.82
CA ALA A 487 18.66 6.43 13.56
C ALA A 487 19.18 7.32 14.72
N CYS A 488 18.91 6.94 15.98
CA CYS A 488 19.41 7.67 17.15
C CYS A 488 20.95 7.63 17.24
N LEU A 489 21.58 6.49 16.97
CA LEU A 489 23.04 6.39 16.94
C LEU A 489 23.65 7.24 15.82
N ALA A 490 23.03 7.27 14.64
CA ALA A 490 23.45 8.13 13.54
C ALA A 490 23.35 9.62 13.92
N ALA A 491 22.25 10.02 14.56
CA ALA A 491 22.06 11.38 15.05
C ALA A 491 23.13 11.78 16.09
N LEU A 492 23.36 10.94 17.09
CA LEU A 492 24.41 11.17 18.10
C LEU A 492 25.80 11.32 17.47
N ARG A 493 26.13 10.47 16.49
CA ARG A 493 27.40 10.54 15.76
C ARG A 493 27.56 11.87 15.01
N LYS A 494 26.52 12.33 14.31
CA LYS A 494 26.54 13.58 13.55
C LYS A 494 26.64 14.81 14.49
N LEU A 495 25.88 14.81 15.59
CA LEU A 495 25.94 15.84 16.62
C LEU A 495 27.36 15.93 17.25
N ALA A 496 27.94 14.78 17.59
CA ALA A 496 29.30 14.73 18.14
C ALA A 496 30.37 15.20 17.14
N ALA A 497 30.19 14.95 15.86
CA ALA A 497 31.09 15.41 14.80
C ALA A 497 31.00 16.95 14.60
N SER A 498 29.79 17.51 14.70
CA SER A 498 29.53 18.94 14.54
C SER A 498 29.99 19.75 15.76
N SER A 499 29.73 19.29 16.98
CA SER A 499 30.06 19.99 18.23
C SER A 499 30.52 19.00 19.32
N PRO A 500 31.79 18.57 19.30
CA PRO A 500 32.29 17.58 20.27
C PRO A 500 32.19 18.04 21.73
N GLN A 501 32.22 19.33 21.98
CA GLN A 501 32.10 19.93 23.32
C GLN A 501 30.70 19.75 23.96
N CYS A 502 29.70 19.37 23.19
CA CYS A 502 28.36 19.16 23.70
C CYS A 502 28.16 17.77 24.36
N PHE A 503 29.18 16.90 24.29
CA PHE A 503 29.18 15.58 24.89
C PHE A 503 30.07 15.56 26.13
N GLU A 504 29.51 15.02 27.21
CA GLU A 504 30.28 14.74 28.42
C GLU A 504 30.89 13.34 28.36
N ASP A 505 31.97 13.11 29.13
CA ASP A 505 32.57 11.76 29.27
C ASP A 505 31.55 10.71 29.74
N SER A 506 30.59 11.14 30.56
CA SER A 506 29.46 10.30 31.01
C SER A 506 28.58 9.81 29.86
N ASP A 507 28.37 10.60 28.83
CA ASP A 507 27.57 10.28 27.65
C ASP A 507 28.22 9.17 26.82
N TYR A 508 29.51 9.31 26.56
CA TYR A 508 30.29 8.29 25.88
C TYR A 508 30.33 6.98 26.65
N GLN A 509 30.50 7.00 27.97
CA GLN A 509 30.46 5.77 28.79
C GLN A 509 29.10 5.06 28.75
N GLN A 510 28.01 5.80 28.61
CA GLN A 510 26.67 5.22 28.50
C GLN A 510 26.45 4.48 27.16
N LEU A 511 27.15 4.84 26.11
CA LEU A 511 27.08 4.21 24.79
C LEU A 511 28.02 3.00 24.65
N ILE A 512 29.01 2.81 25.56
CA ILE A 512 29.94 1.69 25.55
C ILE A 512 29.27 0.42 26.10
N LYS A 513 28.33 -0.15 25.32
CA LYS A 513 27.83 -1.50 25.54
C LYS A 513 28.09 -2.32 24.26
N PRO A 514 28.44 -3.63 24.39
CA PRO A 514 28.83 -4.44 23.22
C PRO A 514 27.82 -4.41 22.07
N ARG A 515 26.53 -4.47 22.35
CA ARG A 515 25.48 -4.41 21.33
C ARG A 515 25.32 -3.05 20.65
N LEU A 516 25.60 -1.96 21.36
CA LEU A 516 25.55 -0.61 20.79
C LEU A 516 26.75 -0.34 19.92
N VAL A 517 27.92 -0.87 20.25
CA VAL A 517 29.13 -0.77 19.42
C VAL A 517 28.93 -1.46 18.08
N ASP A 518 28.35 -2.66 18.07
CA ASP A 518 28.07 -3.39 16.83
C ASP A 518 27.06 -2.62 15.95
N SER A 519 26.01 -2.08 16.54
CA SER A 519 25.03 -1.24 15.84
C SER A 519 25.64 0.06 15.33
N PHE A 520 26.53 0.68 16.09
CA PHE A 520 27.27 1.88 15.69
C PHE A 520 28.20 1.62 14.51
N LEU A 521 28.87 0.48 14.48
CA LEU A 521 29.73 0.07 13.36
C LEU A 521 28.91 -0.22 12.10
N LEU A 522 27.74 -0.81 12.23
CA LEU A 522 26.79 -0.99 11.14
C LEU A 522 26.34 0.35 10.54
N CYS A 523 25.99 1.32 11.40
CA CYS A 523 25.62 2.67 10.95
C CYS A 523 26.77 3.43 10.29
N SER A 524 28.02 3.15 10.66
CA SER A 524 29.18 3.87 10.10
C SER A 524 29.47 3.54 8.64
N ASN A 525 28.95 2.40 8.16
CA ASN A 525 29.14 1.93 6.78
C ASN A 525 27.96 2.30 5.86
N MET A 526 26.89 2.89 6.42
CA MET A 526 25.70 3.26 5.65
C MET A 526 25.69 4.78 5.46
N GLU A 527 26.34 5.22 4.39
CA GLU A 527 26.24 6.60 3.94
C GLU A 527 24.90 6.80 3.20
N GLU A 528 24.08 7.71 3.75
CA GLU A 528 23.09 8.53 3.03
C GLU A 528 21.69 8.00 2.69
N SER A 529 21.30 6.75 2.90
CA SER A 529 19.97 6.30 2.46
C SER A 529 19.03 5.87 3.60
N PHE A 530 18.69 6.78 4.52
CA PHE A 530 17.83 6.46 5.67
C PHE A 530 16.40 7.07 5.62
N VAL A 531 15.94 7.55 4.48
CA VAL A 531 14.54 7.98 4.33
C VAL A 531 13.99 7.51 3.01
#